data_e2fa17bb346accc657521da83afe7dde
#
_entry.id   e2fa17bb346accc657521da83afe7dde
#
_cell.length_a   1.000
_cell.length_b   1.000
_cell.length_c   1.000
_cell.angle_alpha   90.00
_cell.angle_beta   90.00
_cell.angle_gamma   90.00
#
_symmetry.space_group_name_H-M   'P 1'
#
loop_
_entity.id
_entity.type
_entity.pdbx_description
1 polymer ?
#
loop_
_entity_poly.entity_id
_entity_poly.type
_entity_poly.pdbx_seq_one_letter_code
_entity_poly.pdbx_strand_id
1 'polypeptide(L)'
;LKPFDIQTQRTSDTELLSLEILPGNEILFNLQTINYARQTLPSFRKNCTPEVLKRLNESLRKSESFPGIESLSPLFYPKLETLFDYFPAEYLLVVDEENNVKKRAGHFYQEVFMEYELSSQQNKLTLSPESLFLTNRELEIRLQKSAQLFLNSKNKNDIVERTVHQLQFVNNHSLRQGFEKSTATSAAGHMVQLLQNWYKSGVSILLSAKNQTHADHFQQLLEDLGVETFVAGEQLIPQTCPWLEWLENSPADDSRKSIPIISGQVSAGFRKLDAEGKA
;
A
#
# COMPACT_ATOMS: atom_id res chain seq x y z
N LEU A 1 -12.24 18.92 -26.12
CA LEU A 1 -12.49 17.68 -25.38
C LEU A 1 -13.23 18.01 -24.10
N LYS A 2 -14.16 17.15 -23.71
CA LYS A 2 -14.86 17.30 -22.42
C LYS A 2 -14.71 16.01 -21.63
N PRO A 3 -14.30 16.07 -20.35
CA PRO A 3 -14.31 14.92 -19.49
C PRO A 3 -15.74 14.45 -19.22
N PHE A 4 -15.90 13.19 -18.88
CA PHE A 4 -17.17 12.64 -18.44
C PHE A 4 -16.99 11.88 -17.13
N ASP A 5 -18.01 11.90 -16.30
CA ASP A 5 -18.06 11.15 -15.08
C ASP A 5 -18.34 9.67 -15.37
N ILE A 6 -17.48 8.79 -14.88
CA ILE A 6 -17.56 7.34 -15.17
C ILE A 6 -18.80 6.71 -14.55
N GLN A 7 -19.27 7.20 -13.41
CA GLN A 7 -20.42 6.63 -12.69
C GLN A 7 -21.75 7.07 -13.29
N THR A 8 -21.86 8.36 -13.55
CA THR A 8 -23.09 8.96 -14.09
C THR A 8 -23.14 9.00 -15.62
N GLN A 9 -22.02 8.77 -16.28
CA GLN A 9 -21.81 8.88 -17.74
C GLN A 9 -22.21 10.25 -18.31
N ARG A 10 -22.26 11.28 -17.48
CA ARG A 10 -22.57 12.64 -17.90
C ARG A 10 -21.30 13.39 -18.24
N THR A 11 -21.35 14.13 -19.33
CA THR A 11 -20.26 15.01 -19.77
C THR A 11 -20.19 16.23 -18.84
N SER A 12 -18.97 16.56 -18.41
CA SER A 12 -18.72 17.81 -17.67
C SER A 12 -18.86 19.03 -18.60
N ASP A 13 -19.25 20.16 -18.03
CA ASP A 13 -19.28 21.44 -18.75
C ASP A 13 -17.89 22.05 -18.97
N THR A 14 -16.87 21.50 -18.32
CA THR A 14 -15.48 21.95 -18.45
C THR A 14 -14.89 21.48 -19.76
N GLU A 15 -14.31 22.39 -20.54
CA GLU A 15 -13.59 22.06 -21.77
C GLU A 15 -12.10 21.92 -21.49
N LEU A 16 -11.50 20.82 -21.98
CA LEU A 16 -10.06 20.60 -21.98
C LEU A 16 -9.49 21.05 -23.32
N LEU A 17 -8.53 21.98 -23.28
CA LEU A 17 -7.82 22.45 -24.46
C LEU A 17 -6.81 21.43 -24.98
N SER A 18 -6.22 20.64 -24.07
CA SER A 18 -5.26 19.59 -24.39
C SER A 18 -5.45 18.40 -23.45
N LEU A 19 -5.06 17.23 -23.92
CA LEU A 19 -5.03 15.99 -23.15
C LEU A 19 -3.68 15.32 -23.37
N GLU A 20 -2.98 15.02 -22.28
CA GLU A 20 -1.78 14.20 -22.31
C GLU A 20 -2.19 12.72 -22.16
N ILE A 21 -1.79 11.90 -23.14
CA ILE A 21 -2.04 10.47 -23.14
C ILE A 21 -0.70 9.78 -22.89
N LEU A 22 -0.59 9.14 -21.74
CA LEU A 22 0.59 8.35 -21.41
C LEU A 22 0.61 7.04 -22.21
N PRO A 23 1.79 6.53 -22.55
CA PRO A 23 1.91 5.24 -23.22
C PRO A 23 1.27 4.12 -22.41
N GLY A 24 0.53 3.24 -23.08
CA GLY A 24 -0.08 2.06 -22.44
C GLY A 24 0.86 0.85 -22.34
N ASN A 25 2.08 0.94 -22.86
CA ASN A 25 3.10 -0.12 -22.84
C ASN A 25 4.37 0.39 -22.18
N GLU A 26 5.06 -0.50 -21.46
CA GLU A 26 6.35 -0.19 -20.82
C GLU A 26 7.47 0.02 -21.84
N ILE A 27 7.40 -0.67 -22.98
CA ILE A 27 8.37 -0.50 -24.08
C ILE A 27 7.80 0.46 -25.12
N LEU A 28 8.47 1.59 -25.27
CA LEU A 28 8.14 2.59 -26.28
C LEU A 28 8.85 2.28 -27.60
N PHE A 29 8.08 2.00 -28.65
CA PHE A 29 8.63 1.79 -29.99
C PHE A 29 8.89 3.12 -30.70
N ASN A 30 9.92 3.83 -30.29
CA ASN A 30 10.43 5.02 -30.96
C ASN A 30 11.80 4.76 -31.61
N LEU A 31 12.29 5.72 -32.37
CA LEU A 31 13.59 5.56 -33.06
C LEU A 31 14.75 5.28 -32.11
N GLN A 32 14.73 5.87 -30.92
CA GLN A 32 15.79 5.72 -29.92
C GLN A 32 15.83 4.29 -29.36
N THR A 33 14.68 3.80 -28.87
CA THR A 33 14.57 2.46 -28.30
C THR A 33 14.79 1.36 -29.33
N ILE A 34 14.27 1.52 -30.56
CA ILE A 34 14.48 0.58 -31.65
C ILE A 34 15.95 0.52 -32.04
N ASN A 35 16.63 1.66 -32.16
CA ASN A 35 18.05 1.69 -32.50
C ASN A 35 18.91 1.07 -31.40
N TYR A 36 18.60 1.36 -30.12
CA TYR A 36 19.26 0.73 -29.00
C TYR A 36 19.05 -0.80 -29.02
N ALA A 37 17.82 -1.27 -29.22
CA ALA A 37 17.54 -2.70 -29.31
C ALA A 37 18.28 -3.39 -30.46
N ARG A 38 18.41 -2.75 -31.60
CA ARG A 38 19.20 -3.27 -32.73
C ARG A 38 20.70 -3.39 -32.41
N GLN A 39 21.24 -2.46 -31.63
CA GLN A 39 22.64 -2.47 -31.21
C GLN A 39 22.91 -3.53 -30.14
N THR A 40 21.98 -3.73 -29.21
CA THR A 40 22.12 -4.67 -28.10
C THR A 40 21.77 -6.11 -28.47
N LEU A 41 20.87 -6.32 -29.41
CA LEU A 41 20.40 -7.64 -29.83
C LEU A 41 21.51 -8.65 -30.16
N PRO A 42 22.64 -8.30 -30.82
CA PRO A 42 23.72 -9.22 -31.09
C PRO A 42 24.34 -9.83 -29.84
N SER A 43 24.41 -9.11 -28.73
CA SER A 43 24.96 -9.61 -27.45
C SER A 43 24.07 -10.66 -26.81
N PHE A 44 22.75 -10.61 -27.05
CA PHE A 44 21.79 -11.59 -26.53
C PHE A 44 21.46 -12.72 -27.50
N ARG A 45 22.01 -12.67 -28.71
CA ARG A 45 21.70 -13.63 -29.78
C ARG A 45 21.97 -15.09 -29.42
N LYS A 46 22.98 -15.35 -28.56
CA LYS A 46 23.33 -16.69 -28.11
C LYS A 46 22.27 -17.35 -27.23
N ASN A 47 21.41 -16.52 -26.61
CA ASN A 47 20.36 -16.96 -25.69
C ASN A 47 18.97 -17.01 -26.37
N CYS A 48 18.92 -16.84 -27.69
CA CYS A 48 17.69 -16.74 -28.46
C CYS A 48 17.52 -17.91 -29.42
N THR A 49 16.34 -18.50 -29.48
CA THR A 49 15.99 -19.38 -30.59
C THR A 49 15.80 -18.60 -31.88
N PRO A 50 15.98 -19.24 -33.07
CA PRO A 50 15.73 -18.59 -34.35
C PRO A 50 14.35 -17.99 -34.48
N GLU A 51 13.33 -18.66 -33.91
CA GLU A 51 11.93 -18.20 -33.94
C GLU A 51 11.75 -16.93 -33.14
N VAL A 52 12.31 -16.85 -31.94
CA VAL A 52 12.24 -15.64 -31.10
C VAL A 52 12.99 -14.48 -31.74
N LEU A 53 14.19 -14.73 -32.29
CA LEU A 53 14.93 -13.72 -33.05
C LEU A 53 14.14 -13.19 -34.23
N LYS A 54 13.47 -14.07 -34.99
CA LYS A 54 12.61 -13.67 -36.10
C LYS A 54 11.47 -12.77 -35.61
N ARG A 55 10.79 -13.17 -34.57
CA ARG A 55 9.67 -12.44 -33.97
C ARG A 55 10.10 -11.03 -33.47
N LEU A 56 11.25 -10.99 -32.79
CA LEU A 56 11.81 -9.72 -32.31
C LEU A 56 12.24 -8.80 -33.46
N ASN A 57 12.88 -9.34 -34.49
CA ASN A 57 13.24 -8.56 -35.68
C ASN A 57 12.01 -8.03 -36.44
N GLU A 58 10.94 -8.81 -36.53
CA GLU A 58 9.68 -8.37 -37.12
C GLU A 58 9.04 -7.25 -36.28
N SER A 59 9.01 -7.40 -34.95
CA SER A 59 8.56 -6.38 -34.01
C SER A 59 9.34 -5.07 -34.17
N LEU A 60 10.67 -5.13 -34.19
CA LEU A 60 11.54 -3.96 -34.39
C LEU A 60 11.36 -3.30 -35.77
N ARG A 61 11.00 -4.07 -36.79
CA ARG A 61 10.75 -3.53 -38.16
C ARG A 61 9.41 -2.84 -38.27
N LYS A 62 8.37 -3.42 -37.63
CA LYS A 62 7.00 -2.92 -37.68
C LYS A 62 6.70 -1.89 -36.59
N SER A 63 7.56 -1.76 -35.60
CA SER A 63 7.31 -0.98 -34.37
C SER A 63 6.08 -1.47 -33.62
N GLU A 64 5.88 -2.77 -33.57
CA GLU A 64 4.73 -3.43 -32.94
C GLU A 64 5.18 -4.27 -31.73
N SER A 65 4.45 -4.16 -30.64
CA SER A 65 4.62 -5.00 -29.46
C SER A 65 4.10 -6.42 -29.69
N PHE A 66 4.58 -7.38 -28.92
CA PHE A 66 4.03 -8.74 -28.83
C PHE A 66 3.97 -9.17 -27.36
N PRO A 67 3.07 -10.11 -27.00
CA PRO A 67 2.96 -10.57 -25.61
C PRO A 67 4.26 -11.15 -25.06
N GLY A 68 4.68 -10.66 -23.89
CA GLY A 68 5.90 -11.06 -23.20
C GLY A 68 7.14 -10.27 -23.57
N ILE A 69 7.02 -9.24 -24.41
CA ILE A 69 8.15 -8.38 -24.78
C ILE A 69 8.72 -7.61 -23.58
N GLU A 70 7.90 -7.39 -22.55
CA GLU A 70 8.27 -6.70 -21.31
C GLU A 70 9.45 -7.39 -20.61
N SER A 71 9.51 -8.72 -20.68
CA SER A 71 10.63 -9.51 -20.17
C SER A 71 11.96 -9.24 -20.90
N LEU A 72 11.92 -8.52 -22.01
CA LEU A 72 13.07 -8.13 -22.82
C LEU A 72 13.43 -6.66 -22.67
N SER A 73 12.87 -5.96 -21.69
CA SER A 73 13.12 -4.52 -21.46
C SER A 73 14.59 -4.12 -21.47
N PRO A 74 15.56 -4.92 -20.94
CA PRO A 74 16.99 -4.62 -21.01
C PRO A 74 17.56 -4.54 -22.44
N LEU A 75 16.85 -5.10 -23.45
CA LEU A 75 17.24 -4.93 -24.86
C LEU A 75 16.91 -3.54 -25.39
N PHE A 76 15.89 -2.90 -24.81
CA PHE A 76 15.35 -1.62 -25.29
C PHE A 76 15.87 -0.42 -24.52
N TYR A 77 16.33 -0.63 -23.28
CA TYR A 77 16.76 0.43 -22.39
C TYR A 77 18.14 0.13 -21.78
N PRO A 78 19.04 1.11 -21.76
CA PRO A 78 20.40 0.92 -21.19
C PRO A 78 20.36 0.78 -19.67
N LYS A 79 19.29 1.23 -19.04
CA LYS A 79 19.06 1.15 -17.60
C LYS A 79 17.57 1.00 -17.38
N LEU A 80 17.21 0.07 -16.51
CA LEU A 80 15.86 0.00 -15.96
C LEU A 80 15.82 0.74 -14.63
N GLU A 81 14.70 1.42 -14.38
CA GLU A 81 14.47 2.14 -13.14
C GLU A 81 13.59 1.31 -12.21
N THR A 82 13.73 1.56 -10.93
CA THR A 82 12.95 0.95 -9.87
C THR A 82 12.06 1.99 -9.22
N LEU A 83 11.10 1.58 -8.40
CA LEU A 83 10.28 2.49 -7.62
C LEU A 83 11.11 3.50 -6.81
N PHE A 84 12.29 3.09 -6.34
CA PHE A 84 13.19 3.96 -5.57
C PHE A 84 13.76 5.12 -6.37
N ASP A 85 13.83 5.00 -7.68
CA ASP A 85 14.37 6.04 -8.57
C ASP A 85 13.35 7.19 -8.79
N TYR A 86 12.08 6.98 -8.42
CA TYR A 86 10.99 7.97 -8.51
C TYR A 86 10.74 8.72 -7.20
N PHE A 87 11.37 8.33 -6.11
CA PHE A 87 11.22 9.04 -4.85
C PHE A 87 12.04 10.34 -4.83
N PRO A 88 11.58 11.38 -4.13
CA PRO A 88 12.38 12.59 -3.92
C PRO A 88 13.69 12.25 -3.19
N ALA A 89 14.65 13.19 -3.19
CA ALA A 89 15.96 12.98 -2.54
C ALA A 89 15.84 12.66 -1.05
N GLU A 90 14.85 13.24 -0.39
CA GLU A 90 14.55 13.01 1.02
C GLU A 90 13.15 12.40 1.16
N TYR A 91 13.07 11.21 1.72
CA TYR A 91 11.82 10.52 2.02
C TYR A 91 11.98 9.64 3.27
N LEU A 92 10.87 9.40 3.94
CA LEU A 92 10.78 8.44 5.03
C LEU A 92 10.23 7.12 4.48
N LEU A 93 10.99 6.06 4.64
CA LEU A 93 10.55 4.71 4.29
C LEU A 93 9.95 4.03 5.53
N VAL A 94 8.67 3.72 5.47
CA VAL A 94 7.99 2.93 6.50
C VAL A 94 8.00 1.46 6.09
N VAL A 95 8.63 0.61 6.89
CA VAL A 95 8.73 -0.84 6.64
C VAL A 95 7.90 -1.58 7.67
N ASP A 96 6.83 -2.20 7.20
CA ASP A 96 5.96 -3.04 8.02
C ASP A 96 6.47 -4.48 8.03
N GLU A 97 6.75 -5.01 9.21
CA GLU A 97 7.29 -6.37 9.43
C GLU A 97 8.56 -6.66 8.61
N GLU A 98 9.66 -6.01 8.94
CA GLU A 98 10.96 -6.10 8.24
C GLU A 98 11.34 -7.54 7.82
N ASN A 99 11.13 -8.52 8.70
CA ASN A 99 11.44 -9.92 8.41
C ASN A 99 10.56 -10.49 7.30
N ASN A 100 9.30 -10.10 7.26
CA ASN A 100 8.37 -10.56 6.23
C ASN A 100 8.74 -9.94 4.89
N VAL A 101 9.14 -8.67 4.87
CA VAL A 101 9.64 -8.01 3.65
C VAL A 101 10.86 -8.75 3.11
N LYS A 102 11.87 -9.02 3.95
CA LYS A 102 13.08 -9.76 3.56
C LYS A 102 12.78 -11.18 3.05
N LYS A 103 11.92 -11.91 3.76
CA LYS A 103 11.49 -13.25 3.33
C LYS A 103 10.77 -13.22 1.97
N ARG A 104 9.84 -12.30 1.80
CA ARG A 104 9.09 -12.14 0.54
C ARG A 104 10.01 -11.82 -0.62
N ALA A 105 10.94 -10.89 -0.43
CA ALA A 105 11.94 -10.56 -1.46
C ALA A 105 12.80 -11.77 -1.82
N GLY A 106 13.27 -12.52 -0.82
CA GLY A 106 14.06 -13.74 -1.05
C GLY A 106 13.28 -14.82 -1.79
N HIS A 107 12.02 -15.09 -1.42
CA HIS A 107 11.16 -16.04 -2.11
C HIS A 107 10.88 -15.61 -3.56
N PHE A 108 10.51 -14.35 -3.76
CA PHE A 108 10.28 -13.81 -5.10
C PHE A 108 11.49 -14.00 -6.00
N TYR A 109 12.69 -13.68 -5.51
CA TYR A 109 13.90 -13.83 -6.30
C TYR A 109 14.21 -15.31 -6.62
N GLN A 110 13.95 -16.23 -5.69
CA GLN A 110 14.05 -17.67 -5.93
C GLN A 110 13.05 -18.17 -6.97
N GLU A 111 11.81 -17.74 -6.90
CA GLU A 111 10.76 -18.09 -7.88
C GLU A 111 11.14 -17.62 -9.29
N VAL A 112 11.60 -16.36 -9.42
CA VAL A 112 12.07 -15.80 -10.69
C VAL A 112 13.26 -16.57 -11.22
N PHE A 113 14.21 -16.96 -10.37
CA PHE A 113 15.37 -17.71 -10.76
C PHE A 113 15.02 -19.13 -11.25
N MET A 114 14.12 -19.82 -10.56
CA MET A 114 13.63 -21.14 -11.00
C MET A 114 12.91 -21.06 -12.35
N GLU A 115 12.07 -20.05 -12.55
CA GLU A 115 11.37 -19.84 -13.82
C GLU A 115 12.36 -19.53 -14.96
N TYR A 116 13.40 -18.76 -14.67
CA TYR A 116 14.50 -18.51 -15.62
C TYR A 116 15.21 -19.80 -16.02
N GLU A 117 15.56 -20.66 -15.05
CA GLU A 117 16.22 -21.94 -15.35
C GLU A 117 15.33 -22.87 -16.19
N LEU A 118 14.05 -23.00 -15.83
CA LEU A 118 13.09 -23.81 -16.58
C LEU A 118 12.91 -23.29 -18.02
N SER A 119 12.78 -21.99 -18.17
CA SER A 119 12.62 -21.35 -19.47
C SER A 119 13.88 -21.48 -20.33
N SER A 120 15.07 -21.37 -19.72
CA SER A 120 16.36 -21.57 -20.40
C SER A 120 16.51 -23.03 -20.89
N GLN A 121 16.10 -24.01 -20.08
CA GLN A 121 16.11 -25.42 -20.50
C GLN A 121 15.15 -25.71 -21.67
N GLN A 122 14.06 -24.94 -21.77
CA GLN A 122 13.10 -25.02 -22.88
C GLN A 122 13.51 -24.21 -24.11
N ASN A 123 14.73 -23.65 -24.13
CA ASN A 123 15.24 -22.77 -25.18
C ASN A 123 14.33 -21.55 -25.46
N LYS A 124 13.60 -21.09 -24.46
CA LYS A 124 12.86 -19.81 -24.55
C LYS A 124 13.84 -18.65 -24.39
N LEU A 125 13.53 -17.53 -25.04
CA LEU A 125 14.30 -16.30 -24.80
C LEU A 125 14.05 -15.84 -23.37
N THR A 126 15.12 -15.85 -22.59
CA THR A 126 15.10 -15.38 -21.21
C THR A 126 16.34 -14.54 -20.95
N LEU A 127 16.18 -13.46 -20.26
CA LEU A 127 17.29 -12.66 -19.72
C LEU A 127 17.56 -13.09 -18.28
N SER A 128 18.80 -12.88 -17.82
CA SER A 128 19.12 -13.22 -16.44
C SER A 128 18.29 -12.39 -15.46
N PRO A 129 17.85 -12.95 -14.34
CA PRO A 129 17.04 -12.25 -13.35
C PRO A 129 17.64 -10.91 -12.90
N GLU A 130 18.97 -10.83 -12.77
CA GLU A 130 19.69 -9.62 -12.36
C GLU A 130 19.53 -8.46 -13.35
N SER A 131 19.22 -8.76 -14.61
CA SER A 131 18.99 -7.71 -15.62
C SER A 131 17.61 -7.07 -15.52
N LEU A 132 16.66 -7.72 -14.86
CA LEU A 132 15.26 -7.31 -14.76
C LEU A 132 14.84 -6.92 -13.34
N PHE A 133 15.42 -7.56 -12.34
CA PHE A 133 15.00 -7.41 -10.94
C PHE A 133 16.18 -7.07 -10.05
N LEU A 134 15.92 -6.32 -9.00
CA LEU A 134 16.90 -6.08 -7.95
C LEU A 134 17.23 -7.41 -7.24
N THR A 135 18.51 -7.70 -7.07
CA THR A 135 18.94 -8.74 -6.15
C THR A 135 18.61 -8.37 -4.70
N ASN A 136 18.57 -9.35 -3.81
CA ASN A 136 18.34 -9.09 -2.38
C ASN A 136 19.33 -8.06 -1.81
N ARG A 137 20.60 -8.14 -2.24
CA ARG A 137 21.66 -7.20 -1.83
C ARG A 137 21.40 -5.77 -2.32
N GLU A 138 20.99 -5.63 -3.58
CA GLU A 138 20.67 -4.32 -4.15
C GLU A 138 19.44 -3.71 -3.49
N LEU A 139 18.41 -4.53 -3.21
CA LEU A 139 17.26 -4.10 -2.44
C LEU A 139 17.66 -3.58 -1.05
N GLU A 140 18.50 -4.31 -0.32
CA GLU A 140 18.99 -3.86 0.99
C GLU A 140 19.75 -2.53 0.90
N ILE A 141 20.62 -2.36 -0.10
CA ILE A 141 21.34 -1.10 -0.35
C ILE A 141 20.34 0.04 -0.63
N ARG A 142 19.30 -0.21 -1.42
CA ARG A 142 18.27 0.79 -1.74
C ARG A 142 17.46 1.17 -0.50
N LEU A 143 17.07 0.20 0.28
CA LEU A 143 16.35 0.44 1.53
C LEU A 143 17.14 1.30 2.52
N GLN A 144 18.46 1.12 2.61
CA GLN A 144 19.33 1.86 3.54
C GLN A 144 19.61 3.32 3.16
N LYS A 145 19.23 3.75 1.95
CA LYS A 145 19.51 5.12 1.47
C LYS A 145 18.65 6.21 2.08
N SER A 146 17.54 5.86 2.72
CA SER A 146 16.58 6.81 3.28
C SER A 146 16.45 6.67 4.79
N ALA A 147 15.86 7.68 5.43
CA ALA A 147 15.38 7.54 6.79
C ALA A 147 14.32 6.42 6.86
N GLN A 148 14.39 5.58 7.89
CA GLN A 148 13.56 4.39 8.00
C GLN A 148 12.77 4.38 9.31
N LEU A 149 11.50 4.01 9.23
CA LEU A 149 10.66 3.67 10.36
C LEU A 149 10.22 2.22 10.20
N PHE A 150 10.54 1.39 11.19
CA PHE A 150 10.14 -0.02 11.19
C PHE A 150 8.98 -0.25 12.14
N LEU A 151 7.92 -0.87 11.61
CA LEU A 151 6.77 -1.32 12.39
C LEU A 151 6.88 -2.85 12.51
N ASN A 152 7.14 -3.36 13.70
CA ASN A 152 7.29 -4.78 13.93
C ASN A 152 6.38 -5.24 15.07
N SER A 153 5.67 -6.35 14.88
CA SER A 153 4.77 -6.92 15.89
C SER A 153 5.51 -7.63 17.05
N LYS A 154 6.79 -7.94 16.86
CA LYS A 154 7.62 -8.62 17.86
C LYS A 154 8.85 -7.80 18.22
N ASN A 155 9.13 -7.70 19.52
CA ASN A 155 10.38 -7.14 20.02
C ASN A 155 11.57 -7.94 19.47
N LYS A 156 12.47 -7.25 18.78
CA LYS A 156 13.80 -7.76 18.48
C LYS A 156 14.79 -7.09 19.43
N ASN A 157 15.25 -7.83 20.41
CA ASN A 157 16.30 -7.36 21.34
C ASN A 157 17.68 -7.21 20.68
N ASP A 158 17.82 -7.54 19.38
CA ASP A 158 19.11 -7.65 18.71
C ASP A 158 19.50 -6.41 17.90
N ILE A 159 18.81 -5.29 18.05
CA ILE A 159 19.09 -4.09 17.24
C ILE A 159 19.90 -3.09 18.08
N VAL A 160 21.21 -3.18 17.99
CA VAL A 160 22.17 -2.39 18.78
C VAL A 160 22.22 -0.90 18.43
N GLU A 161 21.64 -0.44 17.31
CA GLU A 161 21.81 0.93 16.81
C GLU A 161 20.51 1.68 16.47
N ARG A 162 19.35 1.16 16.90
CA ARG A 162 18.05 1.81 16.57
C ARG A 162 17.38 2.31 17.83
N THR A 163 16.80 3.52 17.78
CA THR A 163 15.85 3.96 18.81
C THR A 163 14.58 3.13 18.69
N VAL A 164 14.23 2.41 19.76
CA VAL A 164 13.06 1.53 19.79
C VAL A 164 12.01 2.13 20.70
N HIS A 165 10.81 2.35 20.17
CA HIS A 165 9.63 2.73 20.94
C HIS A 165 8.69 1.53 21.02
N GLN A 166 8.50 1.00 22.23
CA GLN A 166 7.59 -0.09 22.44
C GLN A 166 6.18 0.45 22.67
N LEU A 167 5.26 0.10 21.78
CA LEU A 167 3.84 0.43 21.90
C LEU A 167 3.08 -0.85 22.27
N GLN A 168 2.26 -0.76 23.34
CA GLN A 168 1.44 -1.88 23.76
C GLN A 168 0.07 -1.78 23.09
N PHE A 169 -0.15 -2.57 22.05
CA PHE A 169 -1.42 -2.69 21.35
C PHE A 169 -2.03 -4.07 21.56
N VAL A 170 -3.33 -4.09 21.83
CA VAL A 170 -4.13 -5.32 21.92
C VAL A 170 -5.21 -5.25 20.84
N ASN A 171 -5.38 -6.35 20.09
CA ASN A 171 -6.45 -6.42 19.10
C ASN A 171 -7.83 -6.53 19.77
N ASN A 172 -8.87 -6.23 19.00
CA ASN A 172 -10.26 -6.31 19.45
C ASN A 172 -10.93 -7.66 19.11
N HIS A 173 -10.16 -8.69 18.83
CA HIS A 173 -10.71 -10.00 18.43
C HIS A 173 -11.63 -10.62 19.50
N SER A 174 -11.28 -10.50 20.77
CA SER A 174 -12.11 -10.98 21.87
C SER A 174 -13.46 -10.25 21.96
N LEU A 175 -13.47 -8.95 21.65
CA LEU A 175 -14.71 -8.17 21.60
C LEU A 175 -15.60 -8.66 20.46
N ARG A 176 -15.03 -8.84 19.27
CA ARG A 176 -15.76 -9.35 18.11
C ARG A 176 -16.41 -10.71 18.39
N GLN A 177 -15.69 -11.64 18.99
CA GLN A 177 -16.26 -12.94 19.39
C GLN A 177 -17.43 -12.83 20.38
N GLY A 178 -17.39 -11.84 21.27
CA GLY A 178 -18.49 -11.55 22.18
C GLY A 178 -19.76 -11.07 21.45
N PHE A 179 -19.58 -10.21 20.45
CA PHE A 179 -20.69 -9.69 19.63
C PHE A 179 -21.27 -10.74 18.68
N GLU A 180 -20.45 -11.57 18.05
CA GLU A 180 -20.90 -12.63 17.13
C GLU A 180 -21.80 -13.69 17.79
N LYS A 181 -21.67 -13.88 19.10
CA LYS A 181 -22.49 -14.82 19.90
C LYS A 181 -23.80 -14.20 20.40
N SER A 182 -24.02 -12.94 20.19
CA SER A 182 -25.17 -12.19 20.71
C SER A 182 -26.21 -11.97 19.60
N THR A 183 -27.50 -11.83 19.96
CA THR A 183 -28.51 -11.33 19.04
C THR A 183 -28.23 -9.86 18.70
N ALA A 184 -28.66 -9.37 17.55
CA ALA A 184 -28.35 -8.01 17.08
C ALA A 184 -28.70 -6.93 18.13
N THR A 185 -29.85 -7.04 18.81
CA THR A 185 -30.28 -6.12 19.86
C THR A 185 -29.41 -6.23 21.12
N SER A 186 -29.00 -7.43 21.48
CA SER A 186 -28.09 -7.66 22.61
C SER A 186 -26.67 -7.18 22.32
N ALA A 187 -26.21 -7.33 21.05
CA ALA A 187 -24.90 -6.86 20.62
C ALA A 187 -24.80 -5.32 20.68
N ALA A 188 -25.82 -4.60 20.22
CA ALA A 188 -25.85 -3.14 20.32
C ALA A 188 -25.83 -2.66 21.79
N GLY A 189 -26.63 -3.27 22.66
CA GLY A 189 -26.63 -2.96 24.08
C GLY A 189 -25.29 -3.21 24.75
N HIS A 190 -24.63 -4.34 24.44
CA HIS A 190 -23.28 -4.65 24.94
C HIS A 190 -22.22 -3.64 24.46
N MET A 191 -22.30 -3.22 23.18
CA MET A 191 -21.38 -2.22 22.65
C MET A 191 -21.54 -0.88 23.35
N VAL A 192 -22.78 -0.43 23.58
CA VAL A 192 -23.06 0.81 24.31
C VAL A 192 -22.53 0.75 25.73
N GLN A 193 -22.78 -0.34 26.46
CA GLN A 193 -22.23 -0.52 27.80
C GLN A 193 -20.70 -0.48 27.81
N LEU A 194 -20.07 -1.11 26.84
CA LEU A 194 -18.62 -1.11 26.71
C LEU A 194 -18.06 0.29 26.46
N LEU A 195 -18.66 1.04 25.52
CA LEU A 195 -18.28 2.42 25.20
C LEU A 195 -18.48 3.33 26.42
N GLN A 196 -19.60 3.21 27.11
CA GLN A 196 -19.85 3.98 28.34
C GLN A 196 -18.87 3.65 29.47
N ASN A 197 -18.49 2.38 29.63
CA ASN A 197 -17.51 1.97 30.64
C ASN A 197 -16.13 2.53 30.31
N TRP A 198 -15.69 2.43 29.05
CA TRP A 198 -14.42 3.02 28.62
C TRP A 198 -14.40 4.53 28.77
N TYR A 199 -15.48 5.17 28.37
CA TYR A 199 -15.65 6.61 28.53
C TYR A 199 -15.52 7.04 30.01
N LYS A 200 -16.24 6.37 30.93
CA LYS A 200 -16.16 6.63 32.37
C LYS A 200 -14.76 6.33 32.95
N SER A 201 -14.03 5.44 32.35
CA SER A 201 -12.65 5.11 32.73
C SER A 201 -11.61 6.06 32.14
N GLY A 202 -12.03 7.10 31.40
CA GLY A 202 -11.13 8.08 30.78
C GLY A 202 -10.39 7.56 29.53
N VAL A 203 -10.84 6.44 28.94
CA VAL A 203 -10.28 5.91 27.70
C VAL A 203 -10.68 6.77 26.54
N SER A 204 -9.70 7.20 25.71
CA SER A 204 -9.98 7.88 24.46
C SER A 204 -10.47 6.89 23.42
N ILE A 205 -11.66 7.13 22.89
CA ILE A 205 -12.35 6.25 21.94
C ILE A 205 -12.40 6.91 20.57
N LEU A 206 -12.00 6.18 19.54
CA LEU A 206 -12.15 6.56 18.14
C LEU A 206 -12.90 5.45 17.41
N LEU A 207 -14.02 5.79 16.77
CA LEU A 207 -14.80 4.86 15.98
C LEU A 207 -14.50 5.04 14.49
N SER A 208 -14.48 3.95 13.75
CA SER A 208 -14.28 3.97 12.29
C SER A 208 -15.47 3.35 11.58
N ALA A 209 -16.02 4.05 10.60
CA ALA A 209 -17.08 3.60 9.72
C ALA A 209 -16.57 3.45 8.29
N LYS A 210 -17.14 2.53 7.52
CA LYS A 210 -16.69 2.19 6.17
C LYS A 210 -16.70 3.38 5.20
N ASN A 211 -17.69 4.26 5.32
CA ASN A 211 -17.87 5.46 4.52
C ASN A 211 -18.73 6.47 5.28
N GLN A 212 -18.91 7.66 4.73
CA GLN A 212 -19.68 8.73 5.35
C GLN A 212 -21.12 8.32 5.69
N THR A 213 -21.83 7.68 4.78
CA THR A 213 -23.20 7.22 5.01
C THR A 213 -23.33 6.26 6.19
N HIS A 214 -22.32 5.37 6.34
CA HIS A 214 -22.27 4.47 7.50
C HIS A 214 -21.90 5.22 8.78
N ALA A 215 -21.05 6.25 8.69
CA ALA A 215 -20.72 7.09 9.84
C ALA A 215 -21.95 7.83 10.37
N ASP A 216 -22.71 8.45 9.47
CA ASP A 216 -23.93 9.19 9.81
C ASP A 216 -24.99 8.28 10.43
N HIS A 217 -25.22 7.10 9.84
CA HIS A 217 -26.14 6.10 10.38
C HIS A 217 -25.68 5.56 11.74
N PHE A 218 -24.37 5.36 11.90
CA PHE A 218 -23.78 4.88 13.16
C PHE A 218 -23.87 5.95 14.25
N GLN A 219 -23.66 7.22 13.90
CA GLN A 219 -23.89 8.36 14.79
C GLN A 219 -25.32 8.36 15.32
N GLN A 220 -26.30 8.31 14.43
CA GLN A 220 -27.71 8.33 14.81
C GLN A 220 -28.06 7.17 15.74
N LEU A 221 -27.57 5.95 15.44
CA LEU A 221 -27.78 4.77 16.27
C LEU A 221 -27.21 4.95 17.69
N LEU A 222 -26.04 5.52 17.83
CA LEU A 222 -25.38 5.72 19.12
C LEU A 222 -26.03 6.85 19.92
N GLU A 223 -26.46 7.91 19.25
CA GLU A 223 -27.20 9.01 19.88
C GLU A 223 -28.56 8.53 20.41
N ASP A 224 -29.30 7.69 19.66
CA ASP A 224 -30.56 7.07 20.11
C ASP A 224 -30.36 6.19 21.36
N LEU A 225 -29.14 5.68 21.56
CA LEU A 225 -28.74 4.87 22.72
C LEU A 225 -28.05 5.71 23.82
N GLY A 226 -28.08 7.03 23.71
CA GLY A 226 -27.59 7.97 24.71
C GLY A 226 -26.03 8.10 24.74
N VAL A 227 -25.36 7.81 23.64
CA VAL A 227 -23.92 8.04 23.47
C VAL A 227 -23.73 9.22 22.53
N GLU A 228 -23.20 10.33 23.04
CA GLU A 228 -22.88 11.51 22.23
C GLU A 228 -21.71 11.22 21.31
N THR A 229 -21.91 11.44 20.01
CA THR A 229 -20.89 11.21 18.98
C THR A 229 -20.86 12.36 17.98
N PHE A 230 -19.77 12.51 17.24
CA PHE A 230 -19.70 13.42 16.11
C PHE A 230 -18.92 12.78 14.94
N VAL A 231 -19.34 13.07 13.71
CA VAL A 231 -18.66 12.58 12.52
C VAL A 231 -17.56 13.58 12.15
N ALA A 232 -16.30 13.15 12.23
CA ALA A 232 -15.17 13.90 11.74
C ALA A 232 -15.06 13.70 10.22
N GLY A 233 -15.06 14.81 9.43
CA GLY A 233 -15.08 14.74 7.97
C GLY A 233 -13.93 13.93 7.36
N GLU A 234 -14.03 13.64 6.06
CA GLU A 234 -13.18 12.69 5.29
C GLU A 234 -11.66 12.97 5.24
N GLN A 235 -11.14 13.92 5.98
CA GLN A 235 -9.72 14.30 5.87
C GLN A 235 -8.82 13.36 6.68
N LEU A 236 -8.37 12.29 6.02
CA LEU A 236 -7.27 11.43 6.48
C LEU A 236 -5.87 12.06 6.29
N ILE A 237 -5.78 13.34 5.89
CA ILE A 237 -4.49 14.00 5.63
C ILE A 237 -4.04 14.79 6.86
N PRO A 238 -2.79 14.58 7.37
CA PRO A 238 -2.32 15.04 8.67
C PRO A 238 -2.28 16.56 8.90
N GLN A 239 -2.38 17.39 7.88
CA GLN A 239 -2.26 18.84 8.05
C GLN A 239 -3.49 19.53 8.69
N THR A 240 -4.61 18.84 8.74
CA THR A 240 -5.85 19.33 9.37
C THR A 240 -6.71 18.16 9.86
N CYS A 241 -6.17 17.32 10.72
CA CYS A 241 -6.90 16.16 11.23
C CYS A 241 -7.62 16.53 12.54
N PRO A 242 -8.91 16.97 12.51
CA PRO A 242 -9.59 17.47 13.70
C PRO A 242 -9.61 16.47 14.87
N TRP A 243 -9.58 15.17 14.56
CA TRP A 243 -9.56 14.13 15.59
C TRP A 243 -8.17 13.95 16.22
N LEU A 244 -7.05 14.27 15.54
CA LEU A 244 -5.71 14.31 16.14
C LEU A 244 -5.61 15.49 17.12
N GLU A 245 -6.08 16.68 16.71
CA GLU A 245 -6.17 17.84 17.60
C GLU A 245 -7.08 17.52 18.79
N TRP A 246 -8.16 16.80 18.56
CA TRP A 246 -9.06 16.34 19.62
C TRP A 246 -8.34 15.36 20.58
N LEU A 247 -7.54 14.41 20.07
CA LEU A 247 -6.75 13.49 20.90
C LEU A 247 -5.64 14.20 21.69
N GLU A 248 -4.99 15.19 21.09
CA GLU A 248 -3.88 15.92 21.70
C GLU A 248 -4.33 17.00 22.70
N ASN A 249 -5.42 17.69 22.38
CA ASN A 249 -5.91 18.83 23.14
C ASN A 249 -7.08 18.51 24.05
N SER A 250 -7.58 17.27 24.05
CA SER A 250 -8.66 16.89 24.96
C SER A 250 -8.12 16.87 26.41
N PRO A 251 -8.55 17.82 27.26
CA PRO A 251 -8.14 17.79 28.66
C PRO A 251 -8.64 16.50 29.30
N ALA A 252 -7.88 16.00 30.27
CA ALA A 252 -8.27 14.83 31.09
C ALA A 252 -9.53 15.10 31.95
N ASP A 253 -10.16 16.26 31.77
CA ASP A 253 -11.29 16.75 32.53
C ASP A 253 -12.62 16.54 31.77
N ASP A 254 -13.69 16.51 32.50
CA ASP A 254 -15.11 16.18 32.25
C ASP A 254 -15.78 16.76 30.96
N SER A 255 -15.00 17.41 30.10
CA SER A 255 -15.45 18.03 28.84
C SER A 255 -15.44 17.11 27.62
N ARG A 256 -15.04 15.83 27.76
CA ARG A 256 -15.10 14.83 26.66
C ARG A 256 -16.55 14.34 26.46
N LYS A 257 -17.42 15.19 25.94
CA LYS A 257 -18.84 14.82 25.81
C LYS A 257 -19.16 13.96 24.59
N SER A 258 -18.28 13.86 23.59
CA SER A 258 -18.62 13.17 22.35
C SER A 258 -17.50 12.30 21.80
N ILE A 259 -17.85 11.14 21.24
CA ILE A 259 -16.93 10.18 20.64
C ILE A 259 -16.81 10.47 19.14
N PRO A 260 -15.59 10.68 18.57
CA PRO A 260 -15.42 10.91 17.16
C PRO A 260 -15.66 9.62 16.35
N ILE A 261 -16.35 9.79 15.22
CA ILE A 261 -16.53 8.77 14.19
C ILE A 261 -15.81 9.25 12.92
N ILE A 262 -14.85 8.49 12.43
CA ILE A 262 -14.16 8.78 11.17
C ILE A 262 -14.65 7.86 10.05
N SER A 263 -14.70 8.39 8.82
CA SER A 263 -14.90 7.56 7.64
C SER A 263 -13.56 6.98 7.18
N GLY A 264 -13.48 5.65 7.06
CA GLY A 264 -12.28 4.94 6.65
C GLY A 264 -12.35 3.46 6.98
N GLN A 265 -11.58 2.65 6.25
CA GLN A 265 -11.54 1.20 6.50
C GLN A 265 -10.39 0.86 7.46
N VAL A 266 -10.76 0.37 8.64
CA VAL A 266 -9.84 -0.30 9.55
C VAL A 266 -10.23 -1.77 9.57
N SER A 267 -9.31 -2.66 9.17
CA SER A 267 -9.59 -4.09 9.03
C SER A 267 -9.95 -4.78 10.36
N ALA A 268 -9.33 -4.32 11.44
CA ALA A 268 -9.64 -4.73 12.81
C ALA A 268 -9.27 -3.60 13.76
N GLY A 269 -10.14 -3.27 14.69
CA GLY A 269 -9.84 -2.29 15.73
C GLY A 269 -8.75 -2.78 16.67
N PHE A 270 -8.09 -1.86 17.35
CA PHE A 270 -7.09 -2.15 18.37
C PHE A 270 -7.28 -1.23 19.59
N ARG A 271 -6.67 -1.61 20.70
CA ARG A 271 -6.58 -0.80 21.90
C ARG A 271 -5.11 -0.56 22.23
N LYS A 272 -4.75 0.68 22.49
CA LYS A 272 -3.45 1.02 23.07
C LYS A 272 -3.58 0.93 24.59
N LEU A 273 -2.69 0.18 25.21
CA LEU A 273 -2.62 0.08 26.66
C LEU A 273 -1.65 1.14 27.20
N ASP A 274 -1.93 1.64 28.39
CA ASP A 274 -0.98 2.46 29.15
C ASP A 274 0.19 1.63 29.71
N ALA A 275 1.08 2.28 30.46
CA ALA A 275 2.21 1.61 31.09
C ALA A 275 1.80 0.57 32.17
N GLU A 276 0.58 0.67 32.68
CA GLU A 276 0.00 -0.25 33.68
C GLU A 276 -0.78 -1.40 33.02
N GLY A 277 -0.87 -1.44 31.68
CA GLY A 277 -1.61 -2.47 30.94
C GLY A 277 -3.12 -2.26 30.91
N LYS A 278 -3.60 -1.04 31.21
CA LYS A 278 -5.02 -0.65 31.07
C LYS A 278 -5.27 -0.02 29.70
N ALA A 279 -6.45 -0.27 29.13
CA ALA A 279 -6.88 0.33 27.86
C ALA A 279 -7.48 1.71 28.10
#